data_45c1d06a8653174aa73342bcd0caea0a
#
_entry.id   45c1d06a8653174aa73342bcd0caea0a
#
_cell.length_a   1.000
_cell.length_b   1.000
_cell.length_c   1.000
_cell.angle_alpha   90.00
_cell.angle_beta   90.00
_cell.angle_gamma   90.00
#
_symmetry.space_group_name_H-M   'P 1'
#
loop_
_entity.id
_entity.type
_entity.pdbx_description
1 polymer ?
#
loop_
_entity_poly.entity_id
_entity_poly.type
_entity_poly.pdbx_seq_one_letter_code
_entity_poly.pdbx_strand_id
1 'polypeptide(L)'
;MRGNNNRQIVVKGIFLFVAFVFLCKFFYIQVVNDQYKFSAKNNVLRYDVKYPARGLLYDRNNKLLAYNEASYDLMIVPREVADDIDSLLLCDLLNISIEEYSSRLRKAKKYSKYKESVFAKKIDAETFATFGEMLYKFKGFFVRTRSTRKYPLNTASNVMGYLGEVNSKKIQEDNYYTSGDLIGVSGVEVAYEHLLRGEKGMELVLVDVHNSKKGKFN
;
A
#
# COMPACT_ATOMS: atom_id res chain seq x y z
N MET A 1 -26.23 26.73 -65.13
CA MET A 1 -25.19 26.70 -64.08
C MET A 1 -25.63 27.03 -62.66
N ARG A 2 -26.92 27.07 -62.31
CA ARG A 2 -27.43 27.39 -60.95
C ARG A 2 -27.55 26.20 -59.99
N GLY A 3 -27.49 24.96 -60.48
CA GLY A 3 -27.74 23.79 -59.60
C GLY A 3 -26.52 23.33 -58.71
N ASN A 4 -25.32 23.77 -59.02
CA ASN A 4 -24.10 23.33 -58.32
C ASN A 4 -23.86 24.13 -57.01
N ASN A 5 -24.28 25.41 -57.00
CA ASN A 5 -24.13 26.26 -55.81
C ASN A 5 -25.05 25.81 -54.63
N ASN A 6 -26.26 25.36 -54.93
CA ASN A 6 -27.18 24.90 -53.87
C ASN A 6 -26.70 23.62 -53.20
N ARG A 7 -26.11 22.69 -53.95
CA ARG A 7 -25.51 21.46 -53.41
C ARG A 7 -24.30 21.78 -52.52
N GLN A 8 -23.45 22.72 -52.96
CA GLN A 8 -22.29 23.15 -52.17
C GLN A 8 -22.73 23.82 -50.84
N ILE A 9 -23.79 24.64 -50.86
CA ILE A 9 -24.33 25.29 -49.65
C ILE A 9 -24.87 24.24 -48.68
N VAL A 10 -25.61 23.25 -49.18
CA VAL A 10 -26.18 22.18 -48.35
C VAL A 10 -25.03 21.34 -47.72
N VAL A 11 -24.03 20.96 -48.49
CA VAL A 11 -22.88 20.20 -47.99
C VAL A 11 -22.11 21.01 -46.90
N LYS A 12 -21.84 22.29 -47.17
CA LYS A 12 -21.19 23.19 -46.17
C LYS A 12 -22.06 23.32 -44.91
N GLY A 13 -23.38 23.43 -45.06
CA GLY A 13 -24.32 23.50 -43.93
C GLY A 13 -24.27 22.24 -43.07
N ILE A 14 -24.20 21.06 -43.70
CA ILE A 14 -24.08 19.78 -42.96
C ILE A 14 -22.75 19.74 -42.19
N PHE A 15 -21.62 20.09 -42.80
CA PHE A 15 -20.34 20.12 -42.13
C PHE A 15 -20.30 21.09 -40.93
N LEU A 16 -20.86 22.30 -41.11
CA LEU A 16 -20.99 23.29 -40.04
C LEU A 16 -21.88 22.80 -38.90
N PHE A 17 -22.99 22.14 -39.23
CA PHE A 17 -23.89 21.57 -38.21
C PHE A 17 -23.21 20.46 -37.41
N VAL A 18 -22.51 19.53 -38.10
CA VAL A 18 -21.76 18.47 -37.41
C VAL A 18 -20.66 19.07 -36.53
N ALA A 19 -19.90 20.05 -37.03
CA ALA A 19 -18.89 20.73 -36.23
C ALA A 19 -19.49 21.40 -34.98
N PHE A 20 -20.64 22.06 -35.11
CA PHE A 20 -21.35 22.67 -34.03
C PHE A 20 -21.78 21.65 -32.96
N VAL A 21 -22.33 20.49 -33.38
CA VAL A 21 -22.72 19.41 -32.48
C VAL A 21 -21.51 18.89 -31.69
N PHE A 22 -20.35 18.72 -32.35
CA PHE A 22 -19.13 18.33 -31.67
C PHE A 22 -18.66 19.38 -30.65
N LEU A 23 -18.69 20.67 -31.01
CA LEU A 23 -18.34 21.74 -30.08
C LEU A 23 -19.25 21.77 -28.84
N CYS A 24 -20.57 21.63 -29.03
CA CYS A 24 -21.51 21.51 -27.92
C CYS A 24 -21.22 20.29 -27.04
N LYS A 25 -20.88 19.15 -27.66
CA LYS A 25 -20.54 17.93 -26.92
C LYS A 25 -19.23 18.08 -26.14
N PHE A 26 -18.20 18.68 -26.73
CA PHE A 26 -16.97 18.98 -26.04
C PHE A 26 -17.17 19.93 -24.86
N PHE A 27 -17.95 21.00 -25.07
CA PHE A 27 -18.31 21.93 -23.99
C PHE A 27 -19.02 21.21 -22.84
N TYR A 28 -20.01 20.36 -23.17
CA TYR A 28 -20.70 19.56 -22.16
C TYR A 28 -19.75 18.67 -21.35
N ILE A 29 -18.85 17.93 -22.04
CA ILE A 29 -17.91 17.02 -21.40
C ILE A 29 -16.88 17.76 -20.55
N GLN A 30 -16.38 18.93 -21.02
CA GLN A 30 -15.29 19.64 -20.36
C GLN A 30 -15.76 20.58 -19.23
N VAL A 31 -16.96 21.15 -19.37
CA VAL A 31 -17.43 22.22 -18.45
C VAL A 31 -18.56 21.72 -17.56
N VAL A 32 -19.49 20.96 -18.10
CA VAL A 32 -20.72 20.56 -17.37
C VAL A 32 -20.54 19.23 -16.64
N ASN A 33 -19.80 18.31 -17.20
CA ASN A 33 -19.64 16.96 -16.64
C ASN A 33 -18.33 16.83 -15.83
N ASP A 34 -18.44 16.99 -14.50
CA ASP A 34 -17.31 16.83 -13.58
C ASP A 34 -16.92 15.37 -13.31
N GLN A 35 -17.69 14.41 -13.81
CA GLN A 35 -17.45 12.98 -13.60
C GLN A 35 -16.07 12.53 -14.15
N TYR A 36 -15.67 13.07 -15.29
CA TYR A 36 -14.36 12.79 -15.88
C TYR A 36 -13.20 13.40 -15.08
N LYS A 37 -13.39 14.59 -14.51
CA LYS A 37 -12.41 15.22 -13.60
C LYS A 37 -12.24 14.41 -12.33
N PHE A 38 -13.37 13.90 -11.78
CA PHE A 38 -13.37 13.07 -10.58
C PHE A 38 -12.67 11.72 -10.84
N SER A 39 -12.98 11.09 -11.97
CA SER A 39 -12.31 9.84 -12.38
C SER A 39 -10.81 10.03 -12.63
N ALA A 40 -10.41 11.14 -13.25
CA ALA A 40 -9.01 11.46 -13.46
C ALA A 40 -8.26 11.68 -12.11
N LYS A 41 -8.87 12.39 -11.15
CA LYS A 41 -8.31 12.55 -9.81
C LYS A 41 -8.20 11.23 -9.06
N ASN A 42 -9.23 10.39 -9.12
CA ASN A 42 -9.21 9.07 -8.44
C ASN A 42 -8.17 8.10 -9.03
N ASN A 43 -7.82 8.24 -10.31
CA ASN A 43 -6.77 7.44 -10.94
C ASN A 43 -5.35 7.89 -10.57
N VAL A 44 -5.20 9.13 -10.10
CA VAL A 44 -3.90 9.73 -9.75
C VAL A 44 -3.69 9.78 -8.23
N LEU A 45 -4.77 9.81 -7.45
CA LEU A 45 -4.73 9.93 -6.00
C LEU A 45 -5.02 8.57 -5.35
N ARG A 46 -4.17 8.19 -4.42
CA ARG A 46 -4.35 7.01 -3.57
C ARG A 46 -4.30 7.40 -2.11
N TYR A 47 -5.22 6.83 -1.32
CA TYR A 47 -5.16 6.92 0.13
C TYR A 47 -4.16 5.89 0.66
N ASP A 48 -3.12 6.37 1.31
CA ASP A 48 -2.14 5.56 2.02
C ASP A 48 -2.45 5.61 3.51
N VAL A 49 -2.78 4.45 4.08
CA VAL A 49 -3.14 4.37 5.50
C VAL A 49 -1.87 4.39 6.34
N LYS A 50 -1.79 5.37 7.25
CA LYS A 50 -0.71 5.46 8.25
C LYS A 50 -1.17 4.81 9.55
N TYR A 51 -0.48 3.77 9.92
CA TYR A 51 -0.76 3.06 11.17
C TYR A 51 -0.13 3.81 12.36
N PRO A 52 -0.90 4.09 13.40
CA PRO A 52 -0.36 4.67 14.63
C PRO A 52 0.52 3.66 15.35
N ALA A 53 1.43 4.15 16.18
CA ALA A 53 2.11 3.30 17.15
C ALA A 53 1.11 2.84 18.21
N ARG A 54 1.13 1.54 18.53
CA ARG A 54 0.28 1.00 19.59
C ARG A 54 0.70 1.55 20.96
N GLY A 55 -0.23 1.85 21.84
CA GLY A 55 0.02 2.37 23.19
C GLY A 55 0.96 1.48 24.00
N LEU A 56 1.77 2.09 24.85
CA LEU A 56 2.71 1.40 25.74
C LEU A 56 2.00 0.93 27.01
N LEU A 57 2.49 -0.15 27.61
CA LEU A 57 1.98 -0.65 28.89
C LEU A 57 3.06 -0.51 29.96
N TYR A 58 2.68 0.05 31.11
CA TYR A 58 3.56 0.26 32.25
C TYR A 58 2.96 -0.37 33.51
N ASP A 59 3.82 -0.75 34.44
CA ASP A 59 3.40 -1.12 35.77
C ASP A 59 3.19 0.13 36.65
N ARG A 60 2.78 -0.11 37.94
CA ARG A 60 2.58 0.97 38.90
C ARG A 60 3.85 1.75 39.25
N ASN A 61 5.03 1.22 38.94
CA ASN A 61 6.33 1.83 39.17
C ASN A 61 6.92 2.45 37.91
N ASN A 62 6.10 2.65 36.86
CA ASN A 62 6.50 3.13 35.56
C ASN A 62 7.52 2.23 34.81
N LYS A 63 7.57 0.94 35.16
CA LYS A 63 8.39 -0.02 34.45
C LYS A 63 7.66 -0.49 33.21
N LEU A 64 8.36 -0.50 32.08
CA LEU A 64 7.81 -0.85 30.78
C LEU A 64 7.51 -2.35 30.73
N LEU A 65 6.24 -2.70 30.50
CA LEU A 65 5.72 -4.08 30.40
C LEU A 65 5.52 -4.52 28.95
N ALA A 66 5.09 -3.61 28.08
CA ALA A 66 4.98 -3.87 26.66
C ALA A 66 5.29 -2.61 25.84
N TYR A 67 6.09 -2.76 24.80
CA TYR A 67 6.49 -1.68 23.92
C TYR A 67 6.52 -2.13 22.45
N ASN A 68 6.69 -1.17 21.58
CA ASN A 68 6.75 -1.39 20.15
C ASN A 68 8.21 -1.34 19.68
N GLU A 69 8.64 -2.37 19.00
CA GLU A 69 9.96 -2.45 18.38
C GLU A 69 9.81 -2.33 16.86
N ALA A 70 10.68 -1.58 16.21
CA ALA A 70 10.72 -1.52 14.78
C ALA A 70 11.14 -2.86 14.19
N SER A 71 10.39 -3.34 13.22
CA SER A 71 10.66 -4.52 12.42
C SER A 71 10.51 -4.13 10.96
N TYR A 72 11.16 -4.84 10.09
CA TYR A 72 11.22 -4.50 8.68
C TYR A 72 10.67 -5.65 7.84
N ASP A 73 9.72 -5.34 6.96
CA ASP A 73 9.26 -6.29 5.95
C ASP A 73 9.91 -5.93 4.61
N LEU A 74 10.56 -6.89 3.96
CA LEU A 74 11.05 -6.74 2.61
C LEU A 74 9.91 -6.96 1.63
N MET A 75 9.63 -5.94 0.87
CA MET A 75 8.59 -5.92 -0.15
C MET A 75 9.21 -6.08 -1.54
N ILE A 76 8.45 -6.62 -2.46
CA ILE A 76 8.86 -6.80 -3.86
C ILE A 76 7.75 -6.32 -4.80
N VAL A 77 8.14 -5.63 -5.88
CA VAL A 77 7.31 -5.38 -7.07
C VAL A 77 7.87 -6.22 -8.21
N PRO A 78 7.27 -7.36 -8.55
CA PRO A 78 7.89 -8.35 -9.44
C PRO A 78 8.25 -7.84 -10.84
N ARG A 79 7.54 -6.79 -11.34
CA ARG A 79 7.85 -6.16 -12.64
C ARG A 79 9.11 -5.32 -12.62
N GLU A 80 9.45 -4.74 -11.46
CA GLU A 80 10.59 -3.85 -11.31
C GLU A 80 11.89 -4.60 -10.99
N VAL A 81 11.78 -5.90 -10.71
CA VAL A 81 12.95 -6.75 -10.47
C VAL A 81 13.74 -6.89 -11.76
N ALA A 82 14.99 -6.48 -11.72
CA ALA A 82 15.90 -6.60 -12.84
C ALA A 82 16.25 -8.07 -13.11
N ASP A 83 16.40 -8.45 -14.38
CA ASP A 83 16.73 -9.84 -14.75
C ASP A 83 18.16 -10.22 -14.36
N ASP A 84 19.04 -9.24 -14.18
CA ASP A 84 20.45 -9.36 -13.79
C ASP A 84 20.69 -9.23 -12.28
N ILE A 85 19.62 -9.32 -11.47
CA ILE A 85 19.73 -9.19 -10.01
C ILE A 85 20.60 -10.30 -9.42
N ASP A 86 21.54 -9.93 -8.55
CA ASP A 86 22.36 -10.89 -7.80
C ASP A 86 21.52 -11.59 -6.71
N SER A 87 20.84 -12.65 -7.15
CA SER A 87 19.99 -13.44 -6.26
C SER A 87 20.78 -14.23 -5.21
N LEU A 88 22.04 -14.56 -5.47
CA LEU A 88 22.89 -15.27 -4.51
C LEU A 88 23.26 -14.35 -3.35
N LEU A 89 23.69 -13.13 -3.65
CA LEU A 89 23.95 -12.11 -2.63
C LEU A 89 22.72 -11.81 -1.78
N LEU A 90 21.55 -11.71 -2.42
CA LEU A 90 20.28 -11.48 -1.70
C LEU A 90 19.94 -12.66 -0.78
N CYS A 91 20.16 -13.90 -1.23
CA CYS A 91 19.93 -15.10 -0.43
C CYS A 91 20.87 -15.15 0.78
N ASP A 92 22.13 -14.81 0.61
CA ASP A 92 23.12 -14.76 1.69
C ASP A 92 22.75 -13.71 2.74
N LEU A 93 22.43 -12.48 2.30
CA LEU A 93 22.01 -11.39 3.19
C LEU A 93 20.74 -11.69 4.00
N LEU A 94 19.82 -12.46 3.43
CA LEU A 94 18.55 -12.82 4.09
C LEU A 94 18.61 -14.20 4.78
N ASN A 95 19.74 -14.90 4.66
CA ASN A 95 19.95 -16.26 5.15
C ASN A 95 18.84 -17.23 4.69
N ILE A 96 18.55 -17.21 3.38
CA ILE A 96 17.53 -18.07 2.72
C ILE A 96 18.16 -18.87 1.59
N SER A 97 17.57 -20.01 1.27
CA SER A 97 18.03 -20.81 0.12
C SER A 97 17.57 -20.23 -1.22
N ILE A 98 18.24 -20.60 -2.31
CA ILE A 98 17.88 -20.18 -3.66
C ILE A 98 16.51 -20.76 -4.08
N GLU A 99 16.16 -21.93 -3.58
CA GLU A 99 14.85 -22.55 -3.78
C GLU A 99 13.75 -21.73 -3.10
N GLU A 100 14.02 -21.26 -1.89
CA GLU A 100 13.11 -20.41 -1.13
C GLU A 100 12.92 -19.05 -1.81
N TYR A 101 14.00 -18.42 -2.26
CA TYR A 101 13.95 -17.22 -3.09
C TYR A 101 13.03 -17.41 -4.30
N SER A 102 13.28 -18.48 -5.08
CA SER A 102 12.51 -18.78 -6.29
C SER A 102 11.03 -19.05 -5.98
N SER A 103 10.73 -19.70 -4.86
CA SER A 103 9.36 -19.97 -4.40
C SER A 103 8.65 -18.66 -4.03
N ARG A 104 9.31 -17.79 -3.25
CA ARG A 104 8.77 -16.49 -2.83
C ARG A 104 8.52 -15.58 -4.04
N LEU A 105 9.46 -15.53 -4.99
CA LEU A 105 9.32 -14.76 -6.23
C LEU A 105 8.16 -15.26 -7.09
N ARG A 106 7.98 -16.59 -7.23
CA ARG A 106 6.84 -17.18 -7.94
C ARG A 106 5.51 -16.83 -7.28
N LYS A 107 5.43 -16.88 -5.95
CA LYS A 107 4.23 -16.48 -5.19
C LYS A 107 3.90 -15.01 -5.45
N ALA A 108 4.89 -14.13 -5.40
CA ALA A 108 4.70 -12.71 -5.68
C ALA A 108 4.22 -12.47 -7.12
N LYS A 109 4.84 -13.10 -8.13
CA LYS A 109 4.42 -13.04 -9.54
C LYS A 109 3.01 -13.57 -9.78
N LYS A 110 2.61 -14.64 -9.05
CA LYS A 110 1.25 -15.22 -9.13
C LYS A 110 0.20 -14.29 -8.52
N TYR A 111 0.54 -13.60 -7.44
CA TYR A 111 -0.37 -12.62 -6.81
C TYR A 111 -0.58 -11.42 -7.73
N SER A 112 0.48 -10.74 -8.13
CA SER A 112 0.42 -9.63 -9.09
C SER A 112 1.82 -9.29 -9.59
N LYS A 113 1.95 -8.95 -10.88
CA LYS A 113 3.22 -8.44 -11.43
C LYS A 113 3.48 -6.98 -11.05
N TYR A 114 2.43 -6.21 -10.73
CA TYR A 114 2.47 -4.76 -10.56
C TYR A 114 2.30 -4.29 -9.11
N LYS A 115 1.66 -5.11 -8.28
CA LYS A 115 1.40 -4.76 -6.88
C LYS A 115 2.55 -5.23 -6.00
N GLU A 116 2.81 -4.44 -4.97
CA GLU A 116 3.73 -4.79 -3.89
C GLU A 116 3.27 -6.09 -3.21
N SER A 117 4.22 -6.98 -2.97
CA SER A 117 4.03 -8.23 -2.23
C SER A 117 5.08 -8.36 -1.15
N VAL A 118 4.75 -9.03 -0.05
CA VAL A 118 5.71 -9.31 1.01
C VAL A 118 6.64 -10.44 0.55
N PHE A 119 7.94 -10.16 0.49
CA PHE A 119 8.97 -11.14 0.15
C PHE A 119 9.55 -11.82 1.39
N ALA A 120 9.92 -11.03 2.40
CA ALA A 120 10.34 -11.52 3.71
C ALA A 120 9.71 -10.68 4.82
N LYS A 121 9.25 -11.34 5.89
CA LYS A 121 8.62 -10.68 7.03
C LYS A 121 9.59 -10.61 8.21
N LYS A 122 9.44 -9.57 9.04
CA LYS A 122 10.08 -9.43 10.35
C LYS A 122 11.62 -9.54 10.29
N ILE A 123 12.22 -8.84 9.34
CA ILE A 123 13.68 -8.70 9.32
C ILE A 123 14.05 -7.87 10.55
N ASP A 124 15.00 -8.35 11.32
CA ASP A 124 15.53 -7.66 12.49
C ASP A 124 16.37 -6.43 12.08
N ALA A 125 16.64 -5.55 13.03
CA ALA A 125 17.34 -4.30 12.77
C ALA A 125 18.78 -4.51 12.31
N GLU A 126 19.45 -5.57 12.76
CA GLU A 126 20.83 -5.88 12.41
C GLU A 126 20.95 -6.35 10.96
N THR A 127 20.12 -7.33 10.57
CA THR A 127 20.01 -7.80 9.16
C THR A 127 19.58 -6.65 8.25
N PHE A 128 18.64 -5.81 8.71
CA PHE A 128 18.22 -4.64 7.94
C PHE A 128 19.33 -3.62 7.75
N ALA A 129 20.16 -3.35 8.77
CA ALA A 129 21.26 -2.40 8.64
C ALA A 129 22.24 -2.85 7.53
N THR A 130 22.63 -4.12 7.53
CA THR A 130 23.51 -4.69 6.50
C THR A 130 22.87 -4.68 5.11
N PHE A 131 21.62 -5.11 5.03
CA PHE A 131 20.87 -5.16 3.77
C PHE A 131 20.56 -3.76 3.23
N GLY A 132 20.24 -2.80 4.12
CA GLY A 132 19.86 -1.43 3.77
C GLY A 132 20.95 -0.70 2.98
N GLU A 133 22.22 -0.93 3.30
CA GLU A 133 23.35 -0.35 2.59
C GLU A 133 23.45 -0.86 1.13
N MET A 134 22.96 -2.06 0.86
CA MET A 134 23.01 -2.70 -0.46
C MET A 134 21.68 -2.65 -1.21
N LEU A 135 20.62 -2.10 -0.61
CA LEU A 135 19.27 -2.09 -1.18
C LEU A 135 19.22 -1.47 -2.58
N TYR A 136 20.08 -0.50 -2.87
CA TYR A 136 20.19 0.15 -4.19
C TYR A 136 20.54 -0.81 -5.34
N LYS A 137 21.18 -1.96 -5.03
CA LYS A 137 21.51 -3.01 -6.01
C LYS A 137 20.31 -3.88 -6.37
N PHE A 138 19.28 -3.93 -5.51
CA PHE A 138 18.15 -4.82 -5.63
C PHE A 138 16.93 -4.05 -6.14
N LYS A 139 16.96 -3.63 -7.40
CA LYS A 139 15.80 -2.96 -8.03
C LYS A 139 14.55 -3.81 -7.92
N GLY A 140 13.42 -3.17 -7.58
CA GLY A 140 12.15 -3.84 -7.37
C GLY A 140 11.95 -4.38 -5.95
N PHE A 141 12.96 -4.28 -5.09
CA PHE A 141 12.85 -4.53 -3.66
C PHE A 141 12.88 -3.23 -2.88
N PHE A 142 12.07 -3.15 -1.83
CA PHE A 142 12.07 -2.02 -0.90
C PHE A 142 11.62 -2.48 0.48
N VAL A 143 11.96 -1.69 1.49
CA VAL A 143 11.65 -2.02 2.88
C VAL A 143 10.45 -1.24 3.36
N ARG A 144 9.56 -1.92 4.05
CA ARG A 144 8.44 -1.32 4.77
C ARG A 144 8.65 -1.52 6.28
N THR A 145 8.75 -0.43 7.01
CA THR A 145 8.81 -0.47 8.46
C THR A 145 7.48 -0.95 9.02
N ARG A 146 7.55 -1.88 9.96
CA ARG A 146 6.44 -2.42 10.72
C ARG A 146 6.71 -2.31 12.20
N SER A 147 5.69 -2.20 13.00
CA SER A 147 5.79 -2.23 14.46
C SER A 147 5.50 -3.63 14.96
N THR A 148 6.39 -4.19 15.77
CA THR A 148 6.22 -5.49 16.43
C THR A 148 6.14 -5.26 17.91
N ARG A 149 5.19 -5.95 18.57
CA ARG A 149 5.00 -5.86 20.03
C ARG A 149 6.04 -6.70 20.76
N LYS A 150 6.71 -6.10 21.72
CA LYS A 150 7.71 -6.76 22.58
C LYS A 150 7.25 -6.73 24.04
N TYR A 151 7.48 -7.84 24.72
CA TYR A 151 7.20 -8.03 26.14
C TYR A 151 8.52 -8.40 26.80
N PRO A 152 9.22 -7.41 27.44
CA PRO A 152 10.58 -7.62 27.96
C PRO A 152 10.61 -8.56 29.18
N LEU A 153 9.46 -8.74 29.84
CA LEU A 153 9.36 -9.58 31.03
C LEU A 153 8.56 -10.84 30.72
N ASN A 154 9.14 -12.00 31.03
CA ASN A 154 8.47 -13.30 30.89
C ASN A 154 7.54 -13.61 32.07
N THR A 155 6.87 -12.58 32.61
CA THR A 155 5.96 -12.69 33.74
C THR A 155 4.58 -12.23 33.35
N ALA A 156 3.55 -12.80 34.02
CA ALA A 156 2.15 -12.41 33.85
C ALA A 156 1.61 -12.48 32.41
N SER A 157 2.11 -13.40 31.57
CA SER A 157 1.70 -13.54 30.17
C SER A 157 0.19 -13.69 30.00
N ASN A 158 -0.48 -14.38 30.93
CA ASN A 158 -1.93 -14.55 30.92
C ASN A 158 -2.68 -13.24 31.18
N VAL A 159 -2.08 -12.34 32.00
CA VAL A 159 -2.66 -11.02 32.29
C VAL A 159 -2.39 -10.05 31.17
N MET A 160 -1.16 -10.01 30.69
CA MET A 160 -0.76 -9.10 29.60
C MET A 160 -1.48 -9.44 28.29
N GLY A 161 -1.59 -10.72 28.00
CA GLY A 161 -2.13 -11.19 26.73
C GLY A 161 -1.12 -11.08 25.57
N TYR A 162 -1.63 -11.19 24.37
CA TYR A 162 -0.82 -11.13 23.15
C TYR A 162 -1.62 -10.57 21.97
N LEU A 163 -0.90 -10.20 20.91
CA LEU A 163 -1.48 -9.76 19.65
C LEU A 163 -1.57 -10.92 18.68
N GLY A 164 -2.68 -10.97 17.94
CA GLY A 164 -2.88 -11.88 16.82
C GLY A 164 -3.28 -11.11 15.56
N GLU A 165 -3.24 -11.76 14.41
CA GLU A 165 -3.77 -11.21 13.18
C GLU A 165 -5.31 -11.23 13.25
N VAL A 166 -5.93 -10.14 12.78
CA VAL A 166 -7.39 -9.99 12.78
C VAL A 166 -8.04 -11.04 11.87
N ASN A 167 -9.11 -11.66 12.34
CA ASN A 167 -9.88 -12.63 11.57
C ASN A 167 -10.96 -11.95 10.70
N SER A 168 -11.47 -12.69 9.70
CA SER A 168 -12.47 -12.17 8.77
C SER A 168 -13.77 -11.72 9.45
N LYS A 169 -14.15 -12.38 10.55
CA LYS A 169 -15.35 -12.00 11.32
C LYS A 169 -15.19 -10.61 11.93
N LYS A 170 -14.04 -10.34 12.56
CA LYS A 170 -13.77 -9.05 13.19
C LYS A 170 -13.68 -7.90 12.18
N ILE A 171 -13.14 -8.18 10.99
CA ILE A 171 -13.12 -7.20 9.87
C ILE A 171 -14.53 -6.78 9.45
N GLN A 172 -15.50 -7.72 9.47
CA GLN A 172 -16.90 -7.42 9.14
C GLN A 172 -17.62 -6.66 10.26
N GLU A 173 -17.24 -6.88 11.52
CA GLU A 173 -17.85 -6.22 12.68
C GLU A 173 -17.32 -4.80 12.92
N ASP A 174 -16.06 -4.53 12.60
CA ASP A 174 -15.40 -3.24 12.87
C ASP A 174 -14.60 -2.78 11.64
N ASN A 175 -15.10 -1.74 10.96
CA ASN A 175 -14.51 -1.13 9.76
C ASN A 175 -13.10 -0.55 10.00
N TYR A 176 -12.65 -0.47 11.24
CA TYR A 176 -11.29 -0.05 11.56
C TYR A 176 -10.26 -1.04 11.02
N TYR A 177 -10.57 -2.34 11.05
CA TYR A 177 -9.62 -3.39 10.72
C TYR A 177 -9.61 -3.76 9.25
N THR A 178 -8.41 -4.02 8.75
CA THR A 178 -8.17 -4.59 7.42
C THR A 178 -7.36 -5.88 7.56
N SER A 179 -7.36 -6.71 6.52
CA SER A 179 -6.57 -7.95 6.54
C SER A 179 -5.08 -7.67 6.76
N GLY A 180 -4.48 -8.37 7.71
CA GLY A 180 -3.08 -8.20 8.13
C GLY A 180 -2.87 -7.25 9.31
N ASP A 181 -3.94 -6.60 9.82
CA ASP A 181 -3.87 -5.81 11.05
C ASP A 181 -3.72 -6.72 12.26
N LEU A 182 -3.12 -6.16 13.33
CA LEU A 182 -2.98 -6.85 14.60
C LEU A 182 -4.04 -6.36 15.59
N ILE A 183 -4.56 -7.30 16.37
CA ILE A 183 -5.56 -7.06 17.41
C ILE A 183 -5.16 -7.78 18.70
N GLY A 184 -5.51 -7.24 19.86
CA GLY A 184 -5.39 -7.94 21.13
C GLY A 184 -6.30 -9.17 21.15
N VAL A 185 -5.73 -10.33 21.50
CA VAL A 185 -6.46 -11.61 21.56
C VAL A 185 -6.86 -11.94 22.98
N SER A 186 -6.05 -11.60 23.96
CA SER A 186 -6.31 -11.93 25.37
C SER A 186 -5.79 -10.85 26.32
N GLY A 187 -6.13 -10.95 27.62
CA GLY A 187 -5.60 -10.15 28.68
C GLY A 187 -5.86 -8.64 28.54
N VAL A 188 -4.91 -7.84 29.01
CA VAL A 188 -4.93 -6.38 28.95
C VAL A 188 -4.96 -5.88 27.51
N GLU A 189 -4.27 -6.58 26.59
CA GLU A 189 -4.22 -6.20 25.16
C GLU A 189 -5.61 -6.20 24.53
N VAL A 190 -6.49 -7.15 24.84
CA VAL A 190 -7.86 -7.14 24.31
C VAL A 190 -8.78 -6.22 25.10
N ALA A 191 -8.62 -6.15 26.43
CA ALA A 191 -9.49 -5.33 27.29
C ALA A 191 -9.37 -3.83 26.98
N TYR A 192 -8.17 -3.38 26.63
CA TYR A 192 -7.86 -1.98 26.30
C TYR A 192 -7.59 -1.76 24.81
N GLU A 193 -8.02 -2.67 23.95
CA GLU A 193 -7.76 -2.62 22.52
C GLU A 193 -8.07 -1.26 21.90
N HIS A 194 -9.25 -0.68 22.20
CA HIS A 194 -9.69 0.58 21.61
C HIS A 194 -8.81 1.79 22.01
N LEU A 195 -8.17 1.73 23.18
CA LEU A 195 -7.21 2.76 23.62
C LEU A 195 -5.82 2.51 23.05
N LEU A 196 -5.41 1.23 23.00
CA LEU A 196 -4.06 0.85 22.60
C LEU A 196 -3.84 0.92 21.09
N ARG A 197 -4.86 0.66 20.29
CA ARG A 197 -4.74 0.61 18.81
C ARG A 197 -4.50 1.98 18.17
N GLY A 198 -4.88 3.08 18.85
CA GLY A 198 -4.83 4.44 18.31
C GLY A 198 -5.79 4.65 17.13
N GLU A 199 -5.65 5.75 16.40
CA GLU A 199 -6.44 6.09 15.23
C GLU A 199 -5.59 6.06 13.95
N LYS A 200 -6.10 5.43 12.89
CA LYS A 200 -5.42 5.37 11.61
C LYS A 200 -5.45 6.74 10.93
N GLY A 201 -4.29 7.22 10.52
CA GLY A 201 -4.17 8.39 9.67
C GLY A 201 -4.35 8.02 8.19
N MET A 202 -4.75 8.99 7.37
CA MET A 202 -4.80 8.85 5.91
C MET A 202 -3.93 9.91 5.25
N GLU A 203 -3.06 9.49 4.38
CA GLU A 203 -2.22 10.35 3.56
C GLU A 203 -2.59 10.20 2.10
N LEU A 204 -2.83 11.33 1.41
CA LEU A 204 -3.05 11.33 -0.03
C LEU A 204 -1.70 11.30 -0.75
N VAL A 205 -1.51 10.27 -1.57
CA VAL A 205 -0.31 10.12 -2.38
C VAL A 205 -0.65 10.14 -3.86
N LEU A 206 0.20 10.77 -4.65
CA LEU A 206 0.14 10.74 -6.10
C LEU A 206 0.69 9.41 -6.61
N VAL A 207 -0.05 8.74 -7.47
CA VAL A 207 0.38 7.51 -8.12
C VAL A 207 0.32 7.66 -9.65
N ASP A 208 1.21 6.96 -10.34
CA ASP A 208 1.17 6.87 -11.80
C ASP A 208 0.24 5.74 -12.27
N VAL A 209 0.14 5.59 -13.60
CA VAL A 209 -0.66 4.54 -14.25
C VAL A 209 -0.25 3.11 -13.87
N HIS A 210 0.94 2.94 -13.30
CA HIS A 210 1.46 1.68 -12.81
C HIS A 210 1.30 1.54 -11.29
N ASN A 211 0.57 2.46 -10.64
CA ASN A 211 0.37 2.51 -9.18
C ASN A 211 1.68 2.76 -8.39
N SER A 212 2.69 3.33 -9.02
CA SER A 212 3.94 3.72 -8.39
C SER A 212 3.80 5.09 -7.74
N LYS A 213 4.23 5.21 -6.47
CA LYS A 213 4.13 6.47 -5.71
C LYS A 213 5.08 7.51 -6.30
N LYS A 214 4.56 8.70 -6.65
CA LYS A 214 5.34 9.82 -7.21
C LYS A 214 5.57 10.94 -6.20
N GLY A 215 4.81 10.98 -5.12
CA GLY A 215 4.94 11.99 -4.08
C GLY A 215 3.69 12.13 -3.23
N LYS A 216 3.75 13.07 -2.28
CA LYS A 216 2.60 13.44 -1.46
C LYS A 216 1.78 14.50 -2.19
N PHE A 217 0.47 14.42 -2.02
CA PHE A 217 -0.44 15.48 -2.45
C PHE A 217 -0.62 16.44 -1.28
N ASN A 218 -0.14 17.67 -1.43
CA ASN A 218 -0.32 18.76 -0.45
C ASN A 218 -1.63 19.50 -0.70
#